data_7a45a2b0461b85b6c3a7f8d0c53a4074
#
_entry.id   7a45a2b0461b85b6c3a7f8d0c53a4074
#
_cell.length_a   1.000
_cell.length_b   1.000
_cell.length_c   1.000
_cell.angle_alpha   90.00
_cell.angle_beta   90.00
_cell.angle_gamma   90.00
#
_symmetry.space_group_name_H-M   'P 1'
#
loop_
_entity.id
_entity.type
_entity.pdbx_description
1 polymer ?
#
loop_
_entity_poly.entity_id
_entity_poly.type
_entity_poly.pdbx_seq_one_letter_code
_entity_poly.pdbx_strand_id
1 'polypeptide(L)'
;MLEHVKRLIDFILLPRTLTIDVMSTQFTKPQPILDKSLLQSGAKTSSAPRIMGIWLAANLVVTTMLTGTLFVPSLTYGTALLVITLGTLLGALVLVTVGSIGTRTGYATMELTKFSFGIKGSLIPAMGNIVVLMGWSWVQAILAGVTVNALVAGATGYSNPVLWSVICEAVVVALALFGHSAIAKVEPVFAVLILACMGYVLWLCFKEVPLSSFLSTSATEDPYTSRLAFDAVFATAISWTVLSADFNRFGSHTAKTSAGSFIGYCTSTILAMSLGSTLALYLVIARGVEAPFDPVPLVEAFGPALAVAVFLSVMATNSMVVYGMVNSAMTVLPSKAQNYKVVASVIGLISILGASQIALLDYFTNFLLLIGAFFVPVFAVMICDYYLVKRGEYLPLTTYRFAVGYPAVGAWALGSLTAWIFAYHLLSPIGATMTSFLVTAIVYLVIDKVASTRRS
;
A
#
# COMPACT_ATOMS: atom_id res chain seq x y z
N MET A 1 -12.08 -11.70 24.41
CA MET A 1 -11.77 -10.84 23.23
C MET A 1 -10.84 -9.69 23.60
N LEU A 2 -11.20 -8.84 24.56
CA LEU A 2 -10.34 -7.72 25.04
C LEU A 2 -8.97 -8.18 25.57
N GLU A 3 -8.89 -9.32 26.26
CA GLU A 3 -7.63 -9.86 26.78
C GLU A 3 -6.70 -10.36 25.65
N HIS A 4 -7.26 -10.85 24.55
CA HIS A 4 -6.47 -11.26 23.37
C HIS A 4 -5.96 -10.06 22.59
N VAL A 5 -6.75 -8.97 22.50
CA VAL A 5 -6.32 -7.70 21.89
C VAL A 5 -5.21 -7.06 22.73
N LYS A 6 -5.32 -7.07 24.07
CA LYS A 6 -4.28 -6.59 24.97
C LYS A 6 -2.99 -7.40 24.82
N ARG A 7 -3.07 -8.73 24.76
CA ARG A 7 -1.91 -9.61 24.51
C ARG A 7 -1.26 -9.34 23.15
N LEU A 8 -2.06 -9.02 22.12
CA LEU A 8 -1.55 -8.66 20.80
C LEU A 8 -0.76 -7.33 20.85
N ILE A 9 -1.29 -6.33 21.55
CA ILE A 9 -0.65 -5.02 21.74
C ILE A 9 0.63 -5.17 22.58
N ASP A 10 0.58 -5.89 23.69
CA ASP A 10 1.73 -6.14 24.56
C ASP A 10 2.82 -6.94 23.83
N PHE A 11 2.43 -7.90 22.99
CA PHE A 11 3.38 -8.69 22.20
C PHE A 11 4.05 -7.88 21.08
N ILE A 12 3.36 -6.90 20.51
CA ILE A 12 3.90 -6.01 19.46
C ILE A 12 4.86 -4.97 20.03
N LEU A 13 4.58 -4.44 21.23
CA LEU A 13 5.25 -3.26 21.78
C LEU A 13 6.36 -3.56 22.82
N LEU A 14 6.35 -4.73 23.50
CA LEU A 14 7.32 -5.03 24.57
C LEU A 14 8.64 -5.63 24.04
N PRO A 15 9.80 -5.11 24.46
CA PRO A 15 11.09 -5.73 24.22
C PRO A 15 11.24 -7.00 25.07
N ARG A 16 11.46 -8.16 24.45
CA ARG A 16 11.84 -9.37 25.19
C ARG A 16 13.27 -9.24 25.72
N THR A 17 13.40 -8.88 26.98
CA THR A 17 14.58 -9.19 27.78
C THR A 17 14.23 -10.39 28.67
N LEU A 18 14.45 -11.60 28.19
CA LEU A 18 14.55 -12.80 29.01
C LEU A 18 15.61 -13.70 28.37
N THR A 19 16.79 -13.60 28.94
CA THR A 19 17.87 -14.58 28.84
C THR A 19 17.39 -15.90 29.42
N ILE A 20 17.24 -16.91 28.59
CA ILE A 20 17.27 -18.30 29.00
C ILE A 20 18.45 -18.93 28.28
N ASP A 21 19.51 -19.15 29.06
CA ASP A 21 20.61 -20.04 28.68
C ASP A 21 20.06 -21.47 28.60
N VAL A 22 19.91 -21.99 27.38
CA VAL A 22 19.78 -23.40 27.11
C VAL A 22 20.60 -23.73 25.87
N MET A 23 21.69 -24.45 26.12
CA MET A 23 22.50 -25.30 25.27
C MET A 23 22.55 -24.96 23.78
N SER A 24 23.74 -24.55 23.37
CA SER A 24 24.24 -24.43 22.02
C SER A 24 24.11 -25.73 21.21
N THR A 25 23.02 -25.86 20.44
CA THR A 25 23.03 -26.59 19.21
C THR A 25 23.03 -25.55 18.09
N GLN A 26 24.07 -25.58 17.27
CA GLN A 26 24.22 -24.74 16.09
C GLN A 26 23.08 -25.02 15.11
N PHE A 27 21.94 -24.30 15.27
CA PHE A 27 20.92 -24.23 14.24
C PHE A 27 21.41 -23.24 13.18
N THR A 28 21.92 -23.77 12.08
CA THR A 28 22.13 -23.01 10.84
C THR A 28 20.81 -22.32 10.48
N LYS A 29 20.81 -20.97 10.48
CA LYS A 29 19.64 -20.17 10.06
C LYS A 29 19.20 -20.64 8.68
N PRO A 30 17.88 -20.91 8.48
CA PRO A 30 17.38 -21.26 7.15
C PRO A 30 17.67 -20.11 6.20
N GLN A 31 18.42 -20.39 5.15
CA GLN A 31 18.67 -19.41 4.10
C GLN A 31 17.44 -19.27 3.23
N PRO A 32 16.95 -18.05 2.96
CA PRO A 32 15.89 -17.84 1.99
C PRO A 32 16.36 -18.24 0.60
N ILE A 33 15.49 -18.88 -0.16
CA ILE A 33 15.78 -19.43 -1.50
C ILE A 33 15.90 -18.33 -2.56
N LEU A 34 15.68 -17.06 -2.21
CA LEU A 34 15.73 -15.92 -3.14
C LEU A 34 16.96 -15.05 -2.90
N ASP A 35 17.67 -14.91 -4.00
CA ASP A 35 18.76 -13.97 -4.27
C ASP A 35 19.83 -13.83 -3.19
N LYS A 36 20.85 -14.69 -3.30
CA LYS A 36 22.09 -14.59 -2.51
C LYS A 36 22.76 -13.21 -2.61
N SER A 37 22.51 -12.42 -3.66
CA SER A 37 23.05 -11.08 -3.83
C SER A 37 22.33 -10.03 -2.95
N LEU A 38 21.02 -10.15 -2.77
CA LEU A 38 20.24 -9.31 -1.84
C LEU A 38 20.45 -9.73 -0.37
N LEU A 39 20.77 -10.99 -0.13
CA LEU A 39 21.06 -11.54 1.19
C LEU A 39 22.51 -11.31 1.63
N GLN A 40 23.46 -11.18 0.71
CA GLN A 40 24.86 -10.86 1.03
C GLN A 40 25.06 -9.40 1.45
N SER A 41 24.15 -8.49 1.07
CA SER A 41 24.11 -7.12 1.63
C SER A 41 23.18 -6.99 2.86
N GLY A 42 22.51 -8.05 3.23
CA GLY A 42 21.34 -8.05 4.13
C GLY A 42 21.67 -8.37 5.58
N ALA A 43 22.72 -7.87 6.14
CA ALA A 43 22.74 -7.63 7.58
C ALA A 43 21.58 -6.67 7.88
N LYS A 44 20.81 -6.90 8.98
CA LYS A 44 19.74 -6.01 9.48
C LYS A 44 20.28 -4.59 9.72
N THR A 45 20.40 -3.82 8.66
CA THR A 45 21.22 -2.60 8.58
C THR A 45 20.39 -1.33 8.56
N SER A 46 19.05 -1.46 8.39
CA SER A 46 18.18 -0.30 8.32
C SER A 46 17.78 0.18 9.69
N SER A 47 18.17 1.42 10.02
CA SER A 47 17.75 2.11 11.23
C SER A 47 16.28 2.52 11.14
N ALA A 48 15.63 2.79 12.30
CA ALA A 48 14.24 3.25 12.32
C ALA A 48 14.00 4.55 11.54
N PRO A 49 14.87 5.58 11.59
CA PRO A 49 14.71 6.77 10.74
C PRO A 49 14.77 6.46 9.25
N ARG A 50 15.61 5.51 8.82
CA ARG A 50 15.67 5.10 7.42
C ARG A 50 14.38 4.42 6.97
N ILE A 51 13.84 3.51 7.79
CA ILE A 51 12.54 2.87 7.51
C ILE A 51 11.41 3.90 7.50
N MET A 52 11.41 4.83 8.45
CA MET A 52 10.46 5.95 8.48
C MET A 52 10.53 6.77 7.18
N GLY A 53 11.74 7.10 6.71
CA GLY A 53 11.96 7.83 5.45
C GLY A 53 11.43 7.09 4.24
N ILE A 54 11.62 5.75 4.16
CA ILE A 54 11.09 4.92 3.07
C ILE A 54 9.55 5.01 3.05
N TRP A 55 8.88 4.82 4.20
CA TRP A 55 7.44 4.88 4.27
C TRP A 55 6.87 6.28 4.06
N LEU A 56 7.61 7.32 4.50
CA LEU A 56 7.26 8.71 4.22
C LEU A 56 7.30 8.99 2.71
N ALA A 57 8.39 8.61 2.04
CA ALA A 57 8.57 8.83 0.60
C ALA A 57 7.59 8.00 -0.23
N ALA A 58 7.40 6.72 0.12
CA ALA A 58 6.55 5.80 -0.63
C ALA A 58 5.11 6.28 -0.77
N ASN A 59 4.56 6.96 0.24
CA ASN A 59 3.15 7.36 0.22
C ASN A 59 2.93 8.88 0.12
N LEU A 60 4.01 9.67 0.03
CA LEU A 60 3.95 11.08 -0.31
C LEU A 60 3.89 11.23 -1.84
N VAL A 61 2.82 10.76 -2.43
CA VAL A 61 2.66 10.60 -3.88
C VAL A 61 1.34 11.22 -4.35
N VAL A 62 1.33 11.61 -5.62
CA VAL A 62 0.16 12.27 -6.23
C VAL A 62 -1.12 11.43 -6.13
N THR A 63 -1.04 10.11 -6.26
CA THR A 63 -2.21 9.24 -6.14
C THR A 63 -2.85 9.33 -4.77
N THR A 64 -2.04 9.38 -3.69
CA THR A 64 -2.52 9.57 -2.33
C THR A 64 -3.16 10.95 -2.15
N MET A 65 -2.55 12.00 -2.71
CA MET A 65 -3.12 13.35 -2.70
C MET A 65 -4.45 13.37 -3.46
N LEU A 66 -4.51 12.83 -4.67
CA LEU A 66 -5.74 12.80 -5.48
C LEU A 66 -6.83 11.91 -4.85
N THR A 67 -6.48 10.87 -4.09
CA THR A 67 -7.48 10.13 -3.32
C THR A 67 -8.21 11.05 -2.33
N GLY A 68 -7.51 12.01 -1.73
CA GLY A 68 -8.13 13.02 -0.86
C GLY A 68 -9.13 13.94 -1.58
N THR A 69 -8.96 14.18 -2.89
CA THR A 69 -9.88 15.03 -3.67
C THR A 69 -11.26 14.38 -3.86
N LEU A 70 -11.35 13.05 -3.72
CA LEU A 70 -12.61 12.31 -3.88
C LEU A 70 -13.62 12.59 -2.75
N PHE A 71 -13.15 13.05 -1.58
CA PHE A 71 -13.98 13.08 -0.38
C PHE A 71 -14.75 14.39 -0.22
N VAL A 72 -14.33 15.44 -0.87
CA VAL A 72 -14.97 16.75 -0.82
C VAL A 72 -15.41 17.20 -2.22
N PRO A 73 -16.56 17.84 -2.40
CA PRO A 73 -17.49 18.34 -1.37
C PRO A 73 -18.49 17.31 -0.83
N SER A 74 -18.38 16.02 -1.19
CA SER A 74 -19.31 14.97 -0.71
C SER A 74 -19.39 14.90 0.81
N LEU A 75 -18.25 15.09 1.49
CA LEU A 75 -18.17 15.22 2.95
C LEU A 75 -17.83 16.66 3.33
N THR A 76 -18.21 17.07 4.54
CA THR A 76 -17.67 18.31 5.11
C THR A 76 -16.15 18.19 5.27
N TYR A 77 -15.44 19.30 5.21
CA TYR A 77 -13.98 19.29 5.35
C TYR A 77 -13.50 18.61 6.64
N GLY A 78 -14.14 18.90 7.77
CA GLY A 78 -13.82 18.27 9.05
C GLY A 78 -14.06 16.76 9.06
N THR A 79 -15.15 16.29 8.45
CA THR A 79 -15.45 14.85 8.33
C THR A 79 -14.44 14.15 7.42
N ALA A 80 -14.05 14.77 6.31
CA ALA A 80 -13.03 14.22 5.42
C ALA A 80 -11.69 14.04 6.15
N LEU A 81 -11.22 15.06 6.88
CA LEU A 81 -9.98 14.97 7.67
C LEU A 81 -10.05 13.91 8.77
N LEU A 82 -11.19 13.76 9.44
CA LEU A 82 -11.40 12.72 10.45
C LEU A 82 -11.33 11.32 9.85
N VAL A 83 -12.02 11.09 8.73
CA VAL A 83 -12.04 9.80 8.03
C VAL A 83 -10.66 9.45 7.50
N ILE A 84 -9.94 10.42 6.90
CA ILE A 84 -8.55 10.26 6.46
C ILE A 84 -7.68 9.82 7.64
N THR A 85 -7.78 10.51 8.77
CA THR A 85 -6.96 10.20 9.94
C THR A 85 -7.26 8.82 10.50
N LEU A 86 -8.55 8.51 10.76
CA LEU A 86 -8.94 7.23 11.37
C LEU A 86 -8.66 6.04 10.44
N GLY A 87 -8.99 6.15 9.15
CA GLY A 87 -8.75 5.11 8.15
C GLY A 87 -7.24 4.84 7.99
N THR A 88 -6.42 5.90 7.97
CA THR A 88 -4.97 5.78 7.91
C THR A 88 -4.39 5.10 9.15
N LEU A 89 -4.78 5.52 10.35
CA LEU A 89 -4.27 4.93 11.60
C LEU A 89 -4.61 3.45 11.70
N LEU A 90 -5.85 3.06 11.42
CA LEU A 90 -6.29 1.68 11.50
C LEU A 90 -5.66 0.81 10.40
N GLY A 91 -5.58 1.32 9.17
CA GLY A 91 -4.90 0.63 8.07
C GLY A 91 -3.40 0.46 8.31
N ALA A 92 -2.74 1.49 8.87
CA ALA A 92 -1.34 1.43 9.24
C ALA A 92 -1.04 0.39 10.34
N LEU A 93 -1.98 0.12 11.25
CA LEU A 93 -1.82 -0.98 12.21
C LEU A 93 -1.71 -2.34 11.52
N VAL A 94 -2.51 -2.58 10.47
CA VAL A 94 -2.40 -3.81 9.66
C VAL A 94 -1.04 -3.86 8.96
N LEU A 95 -0.65 -2.76 8.30
CA LEU A 95 0.63 -2.63 7.59
C LEU A 95 1.82 -2.94 8.50
N VAL A 96 1.91 -2.32 9.68
CA VAL A 96 3.06 -2.53 10.57
C VAL A 96 3.02 -3.89 11.24
N THR A 97 1.85 -4.46 11.48
CA THR A 97 1.72 -5.80 12.06
C THR A 97 2.25 -6.85 11.09
N VAL A 98 1.87 -6.80 9.81
CA VAL A 98 2.43 -7.67 8.76
C VAL A 98 3.92 -7.38 8.55
N GLY A 99 4.32 -6.11 8.47
CA GLY A 99 5.72 -5.71 8.34
C GLY A 99 6.62 -6.22 9.48
N SER A 100 6.09 -6.27 10.71
CA SER A 100 6.82 -6.79 11.87
C SER A 100 7.08 -8.29 11.78
N ILE A 101 6.22 -9.07 11.12
CA ILE A 101 6.50 -10.48 10.80
C ILE A 101 7.75 -10.56 9.92
N GLY A 102 7.82 -9.72 8.87
CA GLY A 102 9.01 -9.62 8.01
C GLY A 102 10.29 -9.28 8.76
N THR A 103 10.24 -8.29 9.68
CA THR A 103 11.41 -7.93 10.52
C THR A 103 11.88 -9.10 11.39
N ARG A 104 10.97 -9.93 11.91
CA ARG A 104 11.29 -11.07 12.77
C ARG A 104 11.81 -12.27 11.98
N THR A 105 11.23 -12.54 10.80
CA THR A 105 11.48 -13.76 10.03
C THR A 105 12.48 -13.58 8.89
N GLY A 106 12.62 -12.35 8.37
CA GLY A 106 13.46 -12.05 7.20
C GLY A 106 12.80 -12.35 5.85
N TYR A 107 11.54 -12.83 5.84
CA TYR A 107 10.80 -13.13 4.61
C TYR A 107 10.06 -11.91 4.05
N ALA A 108 9.89 -11.87 2.72
CA ALA A 108 9.05 -10.90 2.03
C ALA A 108 7.56 -11.20 2.23
N THR A 109 6.68 -10.21 1.99
CA THR A 109 5.24 -10.32 2.31
C THR A 109 4.58 -11.51 1.62
N MET A 110 4.81 -11.68 0.31
CA MET A 110 4.21 -12.81 -0.42
C MET A 110 4.83 -14.17 -0.06
N GLU A 111 6.08 -14.20 0.40
CA GLU A 111 6.67 -15.43 0.93
C GLU A 111 6.04 -15.83 2.28
N LEU A 112 5.70 -14.87 3.11
CA LEU A 112 5.03 -15.11 4.39
C LEU A 112 3.67 -15.80 4.22
N THR A 113 2.97 -15.57 3.11
CA THR A 113 1.70 -16.25 2.84
C THR A 113 1.83 -17.77 2.74
N LYS A 114 3.02 -18.31 2.41
CA LYS A 114 3.27 -19.75 2.33
C LYS A 114 3.08 -20.46 3.66
N PHE A 115 3.27 -19.76 4.78
CA PHE A 115 3.16 -20.36 6.11
C PHE A 115 1.70 -20.68 6.50
N SER A 116 0.75 -19.86 6.08
CA SER A 116 -0.67 -20.06 6.34
C SER A 116 -1.42 -20.68 5.16
N PHE A 117 -1.19 -20.20 3.94
CA PHE A 117 -1.89 -20.67 2.73
C PHE A 117 -1.29 -21.94 2.13
N GLY A 118 -0.07 -22.33 2.50
CA GLY A 118 0.69 -23.43 1.89
C GLY A 118 1.38 -23.02 0.58
N ILE A 119 2.25 -23.91 0.08
CA ILE A 119 3.13 -23.60 -1.06
C ILE A 119 2.32 -23.28 -2.34
N LYS A 120 1.27 -24.06 -2.62
CA LYS A 120 0.40 -23.83 -3.78
C LYS A 120 -0.70 -22.81 -3.50
N GLY A 121 -1.24 -22.79 -2.28
CA GLY A 121 -2.28 -21.83 -1.88
C GLY A 121 -1.77 -20.39 -1.89
N SER A 122 -0.49 -20.16 -1.59
CA SER A 122 0.14 -18.82 -1.65
C SER A 122 0.23 -18.23 -3.06
N LEU A 123 0.00 -19.02 -4.11
CA LEU A 123 -0.12 -18.50 -5.46
C LEU A 123 -1.30 -17.53 -5.61
N ILE A 124 -2.39 -17.73 -4.83
CA ILE A 124 -3.56 -16.84 -4.87
C ILE A 124 -3.16 -15.41 -4.47
N PRO A 125 -2.63 -15.14 -3.24
CA PRO A 125 -2.22 -13.79 -2.86
C PRO A 125 -1.07 -13.25 -3.73
N ALA A 126 -0.12 -14.08 -4.15
CA ALA A 126 1.00 -13.62 -4.99
C ALA A 126 0.55 -13.18 -6.39
N MET A 127 -0.34 -13.92 -7.04
CA MET A 127 -0.93 -13.51 -8.33
C MET A 127 -1.81 -12.27 -8.17
N GLY A 128 -2.64 -12.21 -7.13
CA GLY A 128 -3.41 -11.02 -6.80
C GLY A 128 -2.50 -9.79 -6.61
N ASN A 129 -1.35 -9.95 -5.97
CA ASN A 129 -0.40 -8.85 -5.80
C ASN A 129 0.18 -8.35 -7.13
N ILE A 130 0.51 -9.25 -8.07
CA ILE A 130 0.97 -8.84 -9.40
C ILE A 130 -0.11 -8.00 -10.10
N VAL A 131 -1.38 -8.44 -10.05
CA VAL A 131 -2.50 -7.73 -10.67
C VAL A 131 -2.72 -6.35 -10.04
N VAL A 132 -2.70 -6.27 -8.70
CA VAL A 132 -2.91 -5.01 -7.97
C VAL A 132 -1.75 -4.03 -8.20
N LEU A 133 -0.50 -4.50 -8.15
CA LEU A 133 0.64 -3.64 -8.43
C LEU A 133 0.67 -3.20 -9.90
N MET A 134 0.20 -4.03 -10.83
CA MET A 134 0.03 -3.65 -12.24
C MET A 134 -1.01 -2.53 -12.38
N GLY A 135 -2.16 -2.63 -11.72
CA GLY A 135 -3.17 -1.58 -11.68
C GLY A 135 -2.62 -0.26 -11.12
N TRP A 136 -1.86 -0.32 -10.02
CA TRP A 136 -1.18 0.86 -9.48
C TRP A 136 -0.17 1.46 -10.45
N SER A 137 0.60 0.63 -11.16
CA SER A 137 1.55 1.09 -12.18
C SER A 137 0.84 1.87 -13.29
N TRP A 138 -0.27 1.34 -13.80
CA TRP A 138 -1.07 2.01 -14.82
C TRP A 138 -1.65 3.34 -14.34
N VAL A 139 -2.31 3.35 -13.18
CA VAL A 139 -2.89 4.57 -12.61
C VAL A 139 -1.83 5.68 -12.47
N GLN A 140 -0.68 5.35 -11.90
CA GLN A 140 0.39 6.32 -11.69
C GLN A 140 0.96 6.84 -13.01
N ALA A 141 1.22 5.95 -13.98
CA ALA A 141 1.73 6.34 -15.31
C ALA A 141 0.76 7.25 -16.07
N ILE A 142 -0.55 6.93 -16.01
CA ILE A 142 -1.59 7.74 -16.64
C ILE A 142 -1.67 9.12 -15.98
N LEU A 143 -1.66 9.20 -14.65
CA LEU A 143 -1.68 10.46 -13.93
C LEU A 143 -0.45 11.35 -14.24
N ALA A 144 0.74 10.75 -14.32
CA ALA A 144 1.93 11.46 -14.76
C ALA A 144 1.79 11.95 -16.21
N GLY A 145 1.30 11.09 -17.10
CA GLY A 145 1.14 11.40 -18.51
C GLY A 145 0.13 12.52 -18.77
N VAL A 146 -1.05 12.49 -18.13
CA VAL A 146 -2.05 13.57 -18.28
C VAL A 146 -1.53 14.89 -17.68
N THR A 147 -0.75 14.82 -16.60
CA THR A 147 -0.10 16.00 -15.99
C THR A 147 0.94 16.62 -16.92
N VAL A 148 1.83 15.79 -17.51
CA VAL A 148 2.82 16.28 -18.52
C VAL A 148 2.12 16.80 -19.75
N ASN A 149 1.06 16.11 -20.21
CA ASN A 149 0.25 16.56 -21.33
C ASN A 149 -0.35 17.95 -21.10
N ALA A 150 -0.89 18.24 -19.92
CA ALA A 150 -1.46 19.54 -19.59
C ALA A 150 -0.41 20.66 -19.72
N LEU A 151 0.84 20.44 -19.24
CA LEU A 151 1.94 21.40 -19.39
C LEU A 151 2.32 21.60 -20.85
N VAL A 152 2.50 20.54 -21.62
CA VAL A 152 2.91 20.61 -23.02
C VAL A 152 1.81 21.26 -23.86
N ALA A 153 0.56 20.88 -23.65
CA ALA A 153 -0.58 21.46 -24.35
C ALA A 153 -0.71 22.97 -24.09
N GLY A 154 -0.55 23.39 -22.82
CA GLY A 154 -0.56 24.80 -22.45
C GLY A 154 0.58 25.60 -23.07
N ALA A 155 1.76 25.03 -23.28
CA ALA A 155 2.93 25.71 -23.83
C ALA A 155 3.00 25.66 -25.36
N THR A 156 2.52 24.60 -26.01
CA THR A 156 2.75 24.32 -27.44
C THR A 156 1.47 24.15 -28.28
N GLY A 157 0.31 23.95 -27.63
CA GLY A 157 -0.94 23.54 -28.26
C GLY A 157 -1.00 22.05 -28.62
N TYR A 158 0.08 21.28 -28.48
CA TYR A 158 0.09 19.84 -28.77
C TYR A 158 -0.45 19.04 -27.59
N SER A 159 -1.48 18.21 -27.83
CA SER A 159 -2.11 17.37 -26.82
C SER A 159 -2.16 15.90 -27.25
N ASN A 160 -1.54 15.02 -26.47
CA ASN A 160 -1.62 13.58 -26.63
C ASN A 160 -1.33 12.88 -25.27
N PRO A 161 -2.33 12.76 -24.38
CA PRO A 161 -2.13 12.18 -23.05
C PRO A 161 -1.67 10.72 -23.09
N VAL A 162 -2.09 9.95 -24.08
CA VAL A 162 -1.65 8.55 -24.26
C VAL A 162 -0.15 8.47 -24.50
N LEU A 163 0.38 9.32 -25.41
CA LEU A 163 1.82 9.37 -25.70
C LEU A 163 2.63 9.67 -24.43
N TRP A 164 2.21 10.67 -23.67
CA TRP A 164 2.93 11.07 -22.44
C TRP A 164 2.83 10.00 -21.35
N SER A 165 1.70 9.31 -21.21
CA SER A 165 1.55 8.20 -20.25
C SER A 165 2.48 7.03 -20.57
N VAL A 166 2.55 6.67 -21.87
CA VAL A 166 3.47 5.63 -22.35
C VAL A 166 4.94 6.00 -22.13
N ILE A 167 5.31 7.26 -22.40
CA ILE A 167 6.68 7.75 -22.16
C ILE A 167 7.02 7.71 -20.67
N CYS A 168 6.12 8.19 -19.80
CA CYS A 168 6.32 8.16 -18.34
C CYS A 168 6.52 6.73 -17.85
N GLU A 169 5.70 5.79 -18.28
CA GLU A 169 5.84 4.39 -17.88
C GLU A 169 7.12 3.75 -18.41
N ALA A 170 7.52 4.07 -19.63
CA ALA A 170 8.78 3.57 -20.19
C ALA A 170 9.99 4.04 -19.37
N VAL A 171 9.99 5.29 -18.88
CA VAL A 171 11.02 5.79 -17.96
C VAL A 171 11.01 5.02 -16.64
N VAL A 172 9.83 4.79 -16.04
CA VAL A 172 9.68 4.00 -14.82
C VAL A 172 10.24 2.59 -14.98
N VAL A 173 9.86 1.91 -16.06
CA VAL A 173 10.34 0.55 -16.36
C VAL A 173 11.87 0.53 -16.56
N ALA A 174 12.41 1.53 -17.26
CA ALA A 174 13.86 1.67 -17.40
C ALA A 174 14.55 1.81 -16.03
N LEU A 175 14.04 2.66 -15.14
CA LEU A 175 14.56 2.81 -13.77
C LEU A 175 14.46 1.49 -12.98
N ALA A 176 13.34 0.77 -13.07
CA ALA A 176 13.15 -0.51 -12.38
C ALA A 176 14.11 -1.60 -12.87
N LEU A 177 14.51 -1.59 -14.14
CA LEU A 177 15.51 -2.53 -14.70
C LEU A 177 16.90 -2.36 -14.09
N PHE A 178 17.27 -1.14 -13.64
CA PHE A 178 18.53 -0.88 -12.94
C PHE A 178 18.50 -1.29 -11.46
N GLY A 179 17.33 -1.64 -10.93
CA GLY A 179 17.14 -2.20 -9.61
C GLY A 179 17.11 -1.17 -8.48
N HIS A 180 16.92 -1.68 -7.26
CA HIS A 180 16.67 -0.88 -6.04
C HIS A 180 17.74 0.19 -5.72
N SER A 181 19.00 -0.01 -6.12
CA SER A 181 20.08 0.92 -5.79
C SER A 181 19.97 2.29 -6.49
N ALA A 182 19.38 2.35 -7.68
CA ALA A 182 19.13 3.59 -8.39
C ALA A 182 18.00 4.38 -7.75
N ILE A 183 16.89 3.68 -7.43
CA ILE A 183 15.69 4.25 -6.81
C ILE A 183 16.03 4.86 -5.45
N ALA A 184 16.71 4.11 -4.56
CA ALA A 184 17.02 4.53 -3.20
C ALA A 184 17.90 5.80 -3.09
N LYS A 185 18.60 6.19 -4.17
CA LYS A 185 19.41 7.43 -4.19
C LYS A 185 18.58 8.67 -4.52
N VAL A 186 17.55 8.52 -5.30
CA VAL A 186 16.75 9.63 -5.86
C VAL A 186 15.53 9.96 -5.01
N GLU A 187 14.92 8.94 -4.39
CA GLU A 187 13.72 9.08 -3.56
C GLU A 187 13.80 10.14 -2.45
N PRO A 188 14.88 10.23 -1.64
CA PRO A 188 14.93 11.22 -0.56
C PRO A 188 14.90 12.67 -1.08
N VAL A 189 15.52 12.92 -2.23
CA VAL A 189 15.54 14.25 -2.86
C VAL A 189 14.14 14.60 -3.36
N PHE A 190 13.47 13.67 -4.02
CA PHE A 190 12.11 13.86 -4.50
C PHE A 190 11.13 14.09 -3.36
N ALA A 191 11.25 13.33 -2.26
CA ALA A 191 10.41 13.53 -1.08
C ALA A 191 10.50 14.95 -0.51
N VAL A 192 11.72 15.51 -0.41
CA VAL A 192 11.92 16.90 0.06
C VAL A 192 11.30 17.91 -0.90
N LEU A 193 11.50 17.74 -2.21
CA LEU A 193 10.91 18.64 -3.22
C LEU A 193 9.38 18.59 -3.21
N ILE A 194 8.81 17.39 -3.08
CA ILE A 194 7.37 17.19 -3.00
C ILE A 194 6.81 17.86 -1.75
N LEU A 195 7.43 17.67 -0.59
CA LEU A 195 7.03 18.33 0.67
C LEU A 195 7.08 19.85 0.57
N ALA A 196 8.13 20.39 -0.03
CA ALA A 196 8.26 21.84 -0.23
C ALA A 196 7.15 22.38 -1.16
N CYS A 197 6.86 21.65 -2.25
CA CYS A 197 5.78 22.01 -3.17
C CYS A 197 4.41 21.92 -2.47
N MET A 198 4.14 20.84 -1.71
CA MET A 198 2.90 20.68 -0.92
C MET A 198 2.70 21.82 0.07
N GLY A 199 3.77 22.21 0.79
CA GLY A 199 3.72 23.34 1.73
C GLY A 199 3.44 24.67 1.03
N TYR A 200 4.06 24.90 -0.12
CA TYR A 200 3.82 26.10 -0.93
C TYR A 200 2.38 26.19 -1.43
N VAL A 201 1.86 25.09 -1.97
CA VAL A 201 0.49 25.03 -2.50
C VAL A 201 -0.54 25.21 -1.37
N LEU A 202 -0.32 24.57 -0.21
CA LEU A 202 -1.16 24.74 0.96
C LEU A 202 -1.17 26.20 1.46
N TRP A 203 -0.01 26.85 1.47
CA TRP A 203 0.10 28.27 1.80
C TRP A 203 -0.69 29.15 0.85
N LEU A 204 -0.64 28.88 -0.47
CA LEU A 204 -1.45 29.61 -1.46
C LEU A 204 -2.94 29.47 -1.21
N CYS A 205 -3.43 28.24 -0.93
CA CYS A 205 -4.84 28.00 -0.64
C CYS A 205 -5.33 28.85 0.53
N PHE A 206 -4.63 28.85 1.66
CA PHE A 206 -5.05 29.58 2.86
C PHE A 206 -4.77 31.09 2.78
N LYS A 207 -3.91 31.53 1.87
CA LYS A 207 -3.74 32.96 1.58
C LYS A 207 -4.94 33.53 0.83
N GLU A 208 -5.53 32.76 -0.09
CA GLU A 208 -6.65 33.22 -0.93
C GLU A 208 -8.02 32.93 -0.29
N VAL A 209 -8.17 31.79 0.40
CA VAL A 209 -9.43 31.36 1.00
C VAL A 209 -9.23 31.16 2.51
N PRO A 210 -9.96 31.90 3.36
CA PRO A 210 -9.83 31.75 4.81
C PRO A 210 -10.33 30.37 5.28
N LEU A 211 -9.72 29.83 6.33
CA LEU A 211 -10.05 28.51 6.88
C LEU A 211 -11.54 28.38 7.25
N SER A 212 -12.19 29.47 7.67
CA SER A 212 -13.62 29.48 7.97
C SER A 212 -14.47 29.07 6.79
N SER A 213 -14.10 29.42 5.56
CA SER A 213 -14.83 29.04 4.34
C SER A 213 -14.75 27.52 4.09
N PHE A 214 -13.60 26.88 4.34
CA PHE A 214 -13.47 25.42 4.27
C PHE A 214 -14.37 24.73 5.29
N LEU A 215 -14.41 25.25 6.52
CA LEU A 215 -15.18 24.66 7.62
C LEU A 215 -16.69 24.87 7.48
N SER A 216 -17.13 25.91 6.76
CA SER A 216 -18.55 26.24 6.56
C SER A 216 -19.15 25.59 5.31
N THR A 217 -18.35 24.92 4.47
CA THR A 217 -18.87 24.26 3.27
C THR A 217 -19.73 23.05 3.65
N SER A 218 -20.96 23.03 3.13
CA SER A 218 -21.93 21.95 3.35
C SER A 218 -21.53 20.71 2.55
N ALA A 219 -21.78 19.53 3.11
CA ALA A 219 -21.65 18.27 2.39
C ALA A 219 -22.75 18.09 1.34
N THR A 220 -22.42 17.48 0.21
CA THR A 220 -23.40 17.10 -0.83
C THR A 220 -23.89 15.65 -0.64
N GLU A 221 -23.17 14.83 0.15
CA GLU A 221 -23.43 13.41 0.45
C GLU A 221 -23.38 12.46 -0.75
N ASP A 222 -23.03 12.93 -1.91
CA ASP A 222 -22.91 12.16 -3.15
C ASP A 222 -21.65 12.60 -3.91
N PRO A 223 -20.86 11.68 -4.46
CA PRO A 223 -21.02 10.20 -4.44
C PRO A 223 -20.42 9.50 -3.20
N TYR A 224 -19.68 10.20 -2.32
CA TYR A 224 -18.96 9.61 -1.20
C TYR A 224 -19.68 9.76 0.13
N THR A 225 -20.03 8.63 0.74
CA THR A 225 -20.38 8.59 2.17
C THR A 225 -19.12 8.47 3.04
N SER A 226 -19.21 8.83 4.32
CA SER A 226 -18.10 8.67 5.28
C SER A 226 -17.58 7.23 5.36
N ARG A 227 -18.44 6.23 5.15
CA ARG A 227 -18.07 4.80 5.15
C ARG A 227 -17.26 4.44 3.92
N LEU A 228 -17.70 4.86 2.74
CA LEU A 228 -17.00 4.61 1.49
C LEU A 228 -15.62 5.32 1.48
N ALA A 229 -15.57 6.56 1.98
CA ALA A 229 -14.33 7.28 2.14
C ALA A 229 -13.38 6.57 3.14
N PHE A 230 -13.90 6.06 4.26
CA PHE A 230 -13.12 5.27 5.21
C PHE A 230 -12.57 4.00 4.56
N ASP A 231 -13.39 3.25 3.82
CA ASP A 231 -12.98 2.04 3.11
C ASP A 231 -11.89 2.35 2.07
N ALA A 232 -12.00 3.46 1.33
CA ALA A 232 -10.98 3.90 0.37
C ALA A 232 -9.64 4.24 1.04
N VAL A 233 -9.67 4.99 2.16
CA VAL A 233 -8.47 5.33 2.94
C VAL A 233 -7.83 4.07 3.53
N PHE A 234 -8.64 3.18 4.12
CA PHE A 234 -8.16 1.92 4.68
C PHE A 234 -7.56 1.03 3.59
N ALA A 235 -8.23 0.90 2.44
CA ALA A 235 -7.76 0.14 1.29
C ALA A 235 -6.42 0.64 0.74
N THR A 236 -6.15 1.95 0.83
CA THR A 236 -4.84 2.52 0.48
C THR A 236 -3.73 1.95 1.37
N ALA A 237 -3.94 1.84 2.68
CA ALA A 237 -2.98 1.21 3.58
C ALA A 237 -2.80 -0.30 3.30
N ILE A 238 -3.90 -0.99 2.98
CA ILE A 238 -3.86 -2.40 2.60
C ILE A 238 -3.06 -2.61 1.30
N SER A 239 -3.20 -1.71 0.33
CA SER A 239 -2.46 -1.79 -0.93
C SER A 239 -0.93 -1.67 -0.72
N TRP A 240 -0.48 -0.94 0.29
CA TRP A 240 0.92 -0.87 0.68
C TRP A 240 1.36 -2.02 1.58
N THR A 241 0.43 -2.64 2.29
CA THR A 241 0.72 -3.79 3.16
C THR A 241 1.30 -4.97 2.38
N VAL A 242 0.97 -5.11 1.10
CA VAL A 242 1.54 -6.14 0.21
C VAL A 242 3.07 -6.08 0.08
N LEU A 243 3.67 -4.93 0.37
CA LEU A 243 5.12 -4.70 0.35
C LEU A 243 5.70 -4.44 1.75
N SER A 244 4.90 -4.50 2.81
CA SER A 244 5.32 -4.07 4.14
C SER A 244 6.47 -4.91 4.69
N ALA A 245 6.42 -6.23 4.57
CA ALA A 245 7.52 -7.09 4.99
C ALA A 245 8.74 -7.00 4.06
N ASP A 246 8.54 -6.67 2.78
CA ASP A 246 9.61 -6.49 1.81
C ASP A 246 10.59 -5.39 2.22
N PHE A 247 10.10 -4.30 2.79
CA PHE A 247 10.93 -3.21 3.29
C PHE A 247 11.32 -3.41 4.76
N ASN A 248 10.38 -3.85 5.61
CA ASN A 248 10.61 -3.94 7.05
C ASN A 248 11.53 -5.09 7.45
N ARG A 249 11.71 -6.14 6.62
CA ARG A 249 12.64 -7.26 6.89
C ARG A 249 14.09 -6.84 7.08
N PHE A 250 14.48 -5.68 6.56
CA PHE A 250 15.82 -5.12 6.72
C PHE A 250 15.99 -4.32 8.01
N GLY A 251 14.92 -4.09 8.78
CA GLY A 251 14.97 -3.37 10.05
C GLY A 251 15.73 -4.11 11.13
N SER A 252 16.55 -3.39 11.91
CA SER A 252 17.42 -3.96 12.95
C SER A 252 16.65 -4.42 14.19
N HIS A 253 15.57 -3.71 14.55
CA HIS A 253 14.76 -3.96 15.75
C HIS A 253 13.27 -3.87 15.43
N THR A 254 12.49 -4.92 15.74
CA THR A 254 11.07 -4.99 15.39
C THR A 254 10.27 -3.79 15.87
N ALA A 255 10.34 -3.44 17.16
CA ALA A 255 9.56 -2.32 17.72
C ALA A 255 9.94 -0.97 17.07
N LYS A 256 11.24 -0.68 16.91
CA LYS A 256 11.71 0.56 16.30
C LYS A 256 11.37 0.62 14.80
N THR A 257 11.47 -0.50 14.09
CA THR A 257 11.08 -0.61 12.68
C THR A 257 9.58 -0.38 12.51
N SER A 258 8.75 -1.04 13.33
CA SER A 258 7.30 -0.85 13.30
C SER A 258 6.90 0.59 13.63
N ALA A 259 7.51 1.20 14.64
CA ALA A 259 7.26 2.61 14.97
C ALA A 259 7.67 3.54 13.83
N GLY A 260 8.84 3.33 13.22
CA GLY A 260 9.28 4.10 12.06
C GLY A 260 8.32 3.96 10.88
N SER A 261 7.89 2.74 10.56
CA SER A 261 6.91 2.48 9.50
C SER A 261 5.57 3.13 9.78
N PHE A 262 5.06 3.02 11.00
CA PHE A 262 3.79 3.62 11.42
C PHE A 262 3.82 5.14 11.29
N ILE A 263 4.84 5.78 11.87
CA ILE A 263 4.99 7.24 11.83
C ILE A 263 5.18 7.71 10.38
N GLY A 264 6.08 7.08 9.61
CA GLY A 264 6.34 7.46 8.23
C GLY A 264 5.09 7.36 7.36
N TYR A 265 4.41 6.19 7.40
CA TYR A 265 3.20 5.95 6.63
C TYR A 265 2.04 6.88 7.04
N CYS A 266 1.75 6.99 8.35
CA CYS A 266 0.66 7.85 8.81
C CYS A 266 0.89 9.32 8.46
N THR A 267 2.11 9.82 8.67
CA THR A 267 2.44 11.22 8.38
C THR A 267 2.26 11.51 6.89
N SER A 268 2.83 10.69 5.99
CA SER A 268 2.71 10.92 4.54
C SER A 268 1.28 10.83 4.05
N THR A 269 0.53 9.81 4.48
CA THR A 269 -0.85 9.59 4.02
C THR A 269 -1.77 10.69 4.50
N ILE A 270 -1.73 11.03 5.80
CA ILE A 270 -2.58 12.08 6.37
C ILE A 270 -2.28 13.42 5.71
N LEU A 271 -0.99 13.78 5.56
CA LEU A 271 -0.61 15.02 4.90
C LEU A 271 -1.05 15.06 3.44
N ALA A 272 -0.76 14.01 2.65
CA ALA A 272 -1.07 14.00 1.24
C ALA A 272 -2.59 14.00 0.97
N MET A 273 -3.37 13.14 1.63
CA MET A 273 -4.82 13.11 1.44
C MET A 273 -5.51 14.39 1.96
N SER A 274 -5.06 14.94 3.11
CA SER A 274 -5.60 16.19 3.64
C SER A 274 -5.31 17.36 2.72
N LEU A 275 -4.09 17.41 2.13
CA LEU A 275 -3.78 18.38 1.09
C LEU A 275 -4.72 18.21 -0.11
N GLY A 276 -4.93 16.99 -0.60
CA GLY A 276 -5.85 16.73 -1.70
C GLY A 276 -7.27 17.24 -1.43
N SER A 277 -7.82 16.94 -0.25
CA SER A 277 -9.13 17.48 0.16
C SER A 277 -9.11 19.03 0.24
N THR A 278 -8.02 19.63 0.73
CA THR A 278 -7.88 21.10 0.77
C THR A 278 -7.86 21.69 -0.65
N LEU A 279 -7.11 21.09 -1.56
CA LEU A 279 -6.99 21.55 -2.95
C LEU A 279 -8.32 21.45 -3.71
N ALA A 280 -9.00 20.30 -3.58
CA ALA A 280 -10.30 20.12 -4.23
C ALA A 280 -11.33 21.11 -3.71
N LEU A 281 -11.42 21.30 -2.39
CA LEU A 281 -12.35 22.27 -1.81
C LEU A 281 -11.98 23.71 -2.14
N TYR A 282 -10.67 24.03 -2.24
CA TYR A 282 -10.22 25.32 -2.75
C TYR A 282 -10.70 25.56 -4.18
N LEU A 283 -10.59 24.58 -5.09
CA LEU A 283 -11.10 24.70 -6.46
C LEU A 283 -12.61 24.95 -6.49
N VAL A 284 -13.38 24.25 -5.65
CA VAL A 284 -14.83 24.45 -5.53
C VAL A 284 -15.15 25.87 -5.05
N ILE A 285 -14.50 26.34 -3.97
CA ILE A 285 -14.79 27.65 -3.36
C ILE A 285 -14.29 28.80 -4.23
N ALA A 286 -13.05 28.73 -4.74
CA ALA A 286 -12.39 29.83 -5.43
C ALA A 286 -12.67 29.85 -6.93
N ARG A 287 -12.96 28.70 -7.56
CA ARG A 287 -13.07 28.55 -9.01
C ARG A 287 -14.40 27.96 -9.48
N GLY A 288 -15.22 27.40 -8.59
CA GLY A 288 -16.46 26.70 -8.95
C GLY A 288 -16.24 25.41 -9.75
N VAL A 289 -15.07 24.76 -9.60
CA VAL A 289 -14.66 23.58 -10.36
C VAL A 289 -14.52 22.39 -9.43
N GLU A 290 -15.19 21.30 -9.75
CA GLU A 290 -14.94 19.98 -9.12
C GLU A 290 -13.94 19.17 -9.94
N ALA A 291 -12.94 18.60 -9.28
CA ALA A 291 -11.87 17.84 -9.92
C ALA A 291 -11.56 16.54 -9.13
N PRO A 292 -12.53 15.60 -9.03
CA PRO A 292 -12.32 14.37 -8.31
C PRO A 292 -11.29 13.48 -9.05
N PHE A 293 -10.18 13.19 -8.38
CA PHE A 293 -9.08 12.35 -8.89
C PHE A 293 -8.45 12.84 -10.22
N ASP A 294 -8.58 14.13 -10.53
CA ASP A 294 -8.02 14.76 -11.75
C ASP A 294 -6.92 15.76 -11.38
N PRO A 295 -5.66 15.57 -11.82
CA PRO A 295 -4.57 16.50 -11.56
C PRO A 295 -4.60 17.74 -12.46
N VAL A 296 -5.32 17.73 -13.59
CA VAL A 296 -5.25 18.82 -14.59
C VAL A 296 -5.74 20.16 -14.04
N PRO A 297 -6.94 20.29 -13.44
CA PRO A 297 -7.40 21.54 -12.86
C PRO A 297 -6.49 22.05 -11.72
N LEU A 298 -5.85 21.12 -10.98
CA LEU A 298 -4.87 21.47 -9.95
C LEU A 298 -3.61 22.08 -10.57
N VAL A 299 -3.11 21.50 -11.66
CA VAL A 299 -1.94 22.03 -12.38
C VAL A 299 -2.25 23.39 -13.01
N GLU A 300 -3.44 23.58 -13.56
CA GLU A 300 -3.89 24.86 -14.09
C GLU A 300 -3.99 25.94 -13.00
N ALA A 301 -4.43 25.58 -11.80
CA ALA A 301 -4.57 26.49 -10.66
C ALA A 301 -3.21 26.86 -10.03
N PHE A 302 -2.31 25.88 -9.86
CA PHE A 302 -1.07 26.02 -9.08
C PHE A 302 0.21 26.04 -9.92
N GLY A 303 0.08 25.85 -11.23
CA GLY A 303 1.15 26.03 -12.21
C GLY A 303 2.14 24.87 -12.33
N PRO A 304 3.23 25.09 -13.10
CA PRO A 304 4.18 24.03 -13.48
C PRO A 304 4.90 23.38 -12.31
N ALA A 305 5.07 24.09 -11.18
CA ALA A 305 5.74 23.54 -10.00
C ALA A 305 5.01 22.30 -9.44
N LEU A 306 3.66 22.34 -9.41
CA LEU A 306 2.86 21.20 -8.99
C LEU A 306 2.99 20.05 -9.99
N ALA A 307 2.98 20.31 -11.29
CA ALA A 307 3.14 19.28 -12.30
C ALA A 307 4.50 18.57 -12.22
N VAL A 308 5.57 19.32 -11.98
CA VAL A 308 6.90 18.74 -11.77
C VAL A 308 6.91 17.85 -10.50
N ALA A 309 6.29 18.31 -9.41
CA ALA A 309 6.19 17.51 -8.18
C ALA A 309 5.39 16.22 -8.41
N VAL A 310 4.27 16.28 -9.14
CA VAL A 310 3.47 15.11 -9.55
C VAL A 310 4.32 14.14 -10.35
N PHE A 311 5.01 14.61 -11.39
CA PHE A 311 5.87 13.77 -12.23
C PHE A 311 6.96 13.08 -11.40
N LEU A 312 7.71 13.82 -10.59
CA LEU A 312 8.79 13.27 -9.77
C LEU A 312 8.28 12.25 -8.76
N SER A 313 7.11 12.51 -8.14
CA SER A 313 6.52 11.58 -7.19
C SER A 313 6.13 10.25 -7.84
N VAL A 314 5.56 10.30 -9.05
CA VAL A 314 5.23 9.11 -9.81
C VAL A 314 6.48 8.34 -10.21
N MET A 315 7.52 9.03 -10.71
CA MET A 315 8.77 8.36 -11.10
C MET A 315 9.38 7.56 -9.94
N ALA A 316 9.42 8.14 -8.75
CA ALA A 316 9.92 7.47 -7.56
C ALA A 316 9.04 6.27 -7.17
N THR A 317 7.77 6.53 -6.91
CA THR A 317 6.87 5.52 -6.32
C THR A 317 6.51 4.39 -7.30
N ASN A 318 6.27 4.71 -8.57
CA ASN A 318 5.93 3.69 -9.57
C ASN A 318 7.12 2.75 -9.85
N SER A 319 8.35 3.25 -9.76
CA SER A 319 9.54 2.38 -9.83
C SER A 319 9.56 1.34 -8.70
N MET A 320 9.13 1.69 -7.49
CA MET A 320 8.97 0.74 -6.37
C MET A 320 7.86 -0.27 -6.63
N VAL A 321 6.75 0.18 -7.22
CA VAL A 321 5.61 -0.68 -7.59
C VAL A 321 6.04 -1.73 -8.61
N VAL A 322 6.71 -1.33 -9.69
CA VAL A 322 7.23 -2.26 -10.71
C VAL A 322 8.25 -3.23 -10.11
N TYR A 323 9.17 -2.74 -9.26
CA TYR A 323 10.12 -3.60 -8.55
C TYR A 323 9.41 -4.63 -7.66
N GLY A 324 8.40 -4.22 -6.89
CA GLY A 324 7.60 -5.10 -6.04
C GLY A 324 6.82 -6.15 -6.84
N MET A 325 6.30 -5.77 -8.00
CA MET A 325 5.60 -6.65 -8.94
C MET A 325 6.53 -7.74 -9.50
N VAL A 326 7.74 -7.35 -9.92
CA VAL A 326 8.77 -8.31 -10.38
C VAL A 326 9.14 -9.28 -9.27
N ASN A 327 9.35 -8.81 -8.04
CA ASN A 327 9.64 -9.68 -6.89
C ASN A 327 8.50 -10.68 -6.63
N SER A 328 7.25 -10.22 -6.70
CA SER A 328 6.08 -11.11 -6.55
C SER A 328 6.03 -12.16 -7.65
N ALA A 329 6.30 -11.79 -8.89
CA ALA A 329 6.39 -12.74 -10.00
C ALA A 329 7.52 -13.76 -9.80
N MET A 330 8.67 -13.32 -9.28
CA MET A 330 9.79 -14.21 -8.97
C MET A 330 9.43 -15.26 -7.90
N THR A 331 8.50 -14.96 -6.97
CA THR A 331 8.07 -15.96 -5.96
C THR A 331 7.16 -17.04 -6.53
N VAL A 332 6.50 -16.76 -7.65
CA VAL A 332 5.55 -17.66 -8.33
C VAL A 332 6.25 -18.52 -9.39
N LEU A 333 7.25 -17.96 -10.05
CA LEU A 333 7.92 -18.61 -11.17
C LEU A 333 8.84 -19.78 -10.71
N PRO A 334 8.94 -20.87 -11.50
CA PRO A 334 9.92 -21.92 -11.26
C PRO A 334 11.34 -21.37 -11.27
N SER A 335 12.26 -21.93 -10.46
CA SER A 335 13.63 -21.45 -10.28
C SER A 335 14.41 -21.26 -11.60
N LYS A 336 14.13 -22.08 -12.62
CA LYS A 336 14.74 -21.95 -13.95
C LYS A 336 14.30 -20.70 -14.74
N ALA A 337 13.09 -20.16 -14.42
CA ALA A 337 12.53 -18.97 -15.05
C ALA A 337 12.78 -17.68 -14.25
N GLN A 338 13.46 -17.76 -13.10
CA GLN A 338 13.75 -16.64 -12.21
C GLN A 338 14.93 -15.81 -12.72
N ASN A 339 14.77 -15.14 -13.86
CA ASN A 339 15.70 -14.13 -14.33
C ASN A 339 15.08 -12.74 -14.17
N TYR A 340 15.57 -11.95 -13.22
CA TYR A 340 15.05 -10.63 -12.89
C TYR A 340 14.86 -9.74 -14.13
N LYS A 341 15.88 -9.62 -14.98
CA LYS A 341 15.83 -8.75 -16.16
C LYS A 341 14.77 -9.18 -17.16
N VAL A 342 14.64 -10.48 -17.39
CA VAL A 342 13.61 -11.03 -18.30
C VAL A 342 12.21 -10.78 -17.74
N VAL A 343 11.99 -11.11 -16.45
CA VAL A 343 10.69 -10.90 -15.80
C VAL A 343 10.34 -9.42 -15.78
N ALA A 344 11.30 -8.55 -15.42
CA ALA A 344 11.10 -7.10 -15.40
C ALA A 344 10.79 -6.54 -16.79
N SER A 345 11.44 -7.07 -17.86
CA SER A 345 11.15 -6.64 -19.23
C SER A 345 9.74 -7.05 -19.66
N VAL A 346 9.31 -8.28 -19.37
CA VAL A 346 7.96 -8.76 -19.73
C VAL A 346 6.89 -7.96 -18.96
N ILE A 347 7.04 -7.82 -17.65
CA ILE A 347 6.14 -7.04 -16.80
C ILE A 347 6.12 -5.58 -17.26
N GLY A 348 7.29 -4.99 -17.52
CA GLY A 348 7.42 -3.63 -18.00
C GLY A 348 6.72 -3.39 -19.33
N LEU A 349 6.79 -4.33 -20.28
CA LEU A 349 6.08 -4.22 -21.55
C LEU A 349 4.55 -4.22 -21.31
N ILE A 350 4.04 -5.11 -20.46
CA ILE A 350 2.60 -5.14 -20.11
C ILE A 350 2.20 -3.83 -19.44
N SER A 351 3.05 -3.30 -18.55
CA SER A 351 2.81 -2.03 -17.86
C SER A 351 2.73 -0.86 -18.83
N ILE A 352 3.65 -0.77 -19.78
CA ILE A 352 3.64 0.26 -20.85
C ILE A 352 2.37 0.17 -21.71
N LEU A 353 1.94 -1.03 -22.09
CA LEU A 353 0.72 -1.23 -22.86
C LEU A 353 -0.53 -0.78 -22.08
N GLY A 354 -0.60 -1.09 -20.78
CA GLY A 354 -1.72 -0.68 -19.95
C GLY A 354 -1.76 0.83 -19.68
N ALA A 355 -0.60 1.50 -19.59
CA ALA A 355 -0.51 2.94 -19.44
C ALA A 355 -1.13 3.73 -20.63
N SER A 356 -1.37 3.09 -21.76
CA SER A 356 -2.10 3.69 -22.89
C SER A 356 -3.61 3.79 -22.68
N GLN A 357 -4.17 3.13 -21.66
CA GLN A 357 -5.61 3.00 -21.44
C GLN A 357 -6.10 4.05 -20.44
N ILE A 358 -6.22 5.32 -20.87
CA ILE A 358 -6.57 6.46 -20.00
C ILE A 358 -7.88 6.25 -19.22
N ALA A 359 -8.88 5.59 -19.82
CA ALA A 359 -10.18 5.29 -19.20
C ALA A 359 -10.10 4.43 -17.92
N LEU A 360 -8.95 3.83 -17.61
CA LEU A 360 -8.77 3.10 -16.35
C LEU A 360 -8.91 3.98 -15.11
N LEU A 361 -8.69 5.30 -15.23
CA LEU A 361 -8.88 6.23 -14.12
C LEU A 361 -10.33 6.31 -13.64
N ASP A 362 -11.30 6.14 -14.53
CA ASP A 362 -12.74 6.16 -14.21
C ASP A 362 -13.15 5.04 -13.24
N TYR A 363 -12.35 3.97 -13.18
CA TYR A 363 -12.59 2.81 -12.32
C TYR A 363 -11.77 2.81 -11.04
N PHE A 364 -11.11 3.94 -10.70
CA PHE A 364 -10.16 3.99 -9.56
C PHE A 364 -10.80 3.60 -8.23
N THR A 365 -12.01 4.09 -7.93
CA THR A 365 -12.73 3.70 -6.70
C THR A 365 -13.02 2.20 -6.64
N ASN A 366 -13.49 1.62 -7.75
CA ASN A 366 -13.73 0.17 -7.83
C ASN A 366 -12.43 -0.63 -7.65
N PHE A 367 -11.32 -0.11 -8.16
CA PHE A 367 -10.00 -0.70 -7.97
C PHE A 367 -9.58 -0.70 -6.49
N LEU A 368 -9.80 0.38 -5.74
CA LEU A 368 -9.55 0.42 -4.29
C LEU A 368 -10.42 -0.58 -3.52
N LEU A 369 -11.71 -0.66 -3.85
CA LEU A 369 -12.62 -1.64 -3.23
C LEU A 369 -12.21 -3.08 -3.52
N LEU A 370 -11.74 -3.37 -4.75
CA LEU A 370 -11.20 -4.69 -5.13
C LEU A 370 -9.96 -5.06 -4.29
N ILE A 371 -9.03 -4.10 -4.08
CA ILE A 371 -7.87 -4.31 -3.21
C ILE A 371 -8.32 -4.66 -1.80
N GLY A 372 -9.25 -3.89 -1.24
CA GLY A 372 -9.82 -4.15 0.08
C GLY A 372 -10.45 -5.54 0.17
N ALA A 373 -11.30 -5.90 -0.78
CA ALA A 373 -11.99 -7.17 -0.80
C ALA A 373 -11.04 -8.37 -0.93
N PHE A 374 -9.94 -8.24 -1.65
CA PHE A 374 -9.00 -9.34 -1.87
C PHE A 374 -7.94 -9.46 -0.77
N PHE A 375 -7.28 -8.35 -0.38
CA PHE A 375 -6.11 -8.39 0.49
C PHE A 375 -6.39 -8.25 1.97
N VAL A 376 -7.49 -7.60 2.36
CA VAL A 376 -7.87 -7.52 3.78
C VAL A 376 -8.00 -8.91 4.41
N PRO A 377 -8.69 -9.88 3.77
CA PRO A 377 -8.74 -11.26 4.26
C PRO A 377 -7.38 -11.96 4.29
N VAL A 378 -6.51 -11.72 3.30
CA VAL A 378 -5.16 -12.30 3.28
C VAL A 378 -4.38 -11.89 4.53
N PHE A 379 -4.37 -10.60 4.86
CA PHE A 379 -3.62 -10.10 6.01
C PHE A 379 -4.26 -10.45 7.34
N ALA A 380 -5.59 -10.53 7.41
CA ALA A 380 -6.29 -11.04 8.59
C ALA A 380 -5.85 -12.48 8.91
N VAL A 381 -5.80 -13.37 7.90
CA VAL A 381 -5.29 -14.73 8.04
C VAL A 381 -3.83 -14.73 8.50
N MET A 382 -2.95 -13.98 7.83
CA MET A 382 -1.51 -13.93 8.16
C MET A 382 -1.27 -13.46 9.60
N ILE A 383 -1.99 -12.43 10.04
CA ILE A 383 -1.88 -11.89 11.40
C ILE A 383 -2.36 -12.92 12.42
N CYS A 384 -3.53 -13.51 12.20
CA CYS A 384 -4.07 -14.52 13.10
C CYS A 384 -3.18 -15.78 13.15
N ASP A 385 -2.70 -16.25 12.00
CA ASP A 385 -1.81 -17.41 11.95
C ASP A 385 -0.53 -17.17 12.74
N TYR A 386 0.17 -16.08 12.45
CA TYR A 386 1.45 -15.81 13.08
C TYR A 386 1.33 -15.52 14.58
N TYR A 387 0.45 -14.58 14.97
CA TYR A 387 0.42 -14.09 16.36
C TYR A 387 -0.43 -14.94 17.29
N LEU A 388 -1.54 -15.51 16.80
CA LEU A 388 -2.49 -16.23 17.66
C LEU A 388 -2.31 -17.74 17.58
N VAL A 389 -2.17 -18.30 16.38
CA VAL A 389 -2.03 -19.75 16.17
C VAL A 389 -0.59 -20.22 16.42
N LYS A 390 0.39 -19.58 15.76
CA LYS A 390 1.82 -19.94 15.83
C LYS A 390 2.58 -19.18 16.94
N ARG A 391 1.89 -18.34 17.72
CA ARG A 391 2.42 -17.61 18.88
C ARG A 391 3.70 -16.82 18.60
N GLY A 392 3.82 -16.27 17.38
CA GLY A 392 4.92 -15.43 16.96
C GLY A 392 6.17 -16.14 16.48
N GLU A 393 6.07 -17.42 16.18
CA GLU A 393 7.19 -18.23 15.69
C GLU A 393 6.76 -19.05 14.47
N TYR A 394 7.49 -18.91 13.37
CA TYR A 394 7.40 -19.80 12.23
C TYR A 394 8.60 -20.76 12.24
N LEU A 395 8.33 -22.05 12.07
CA LEU A 395 9.36 -23.04 11.80
C LEU A 395 9.94 -22.79 10.39
N PRO A 396 11.13 -23.35 10.06
CA PRO A 396 11.65 -23.26 8.71
C PRO A 396 10.64 -23.70 7.66
N LEU A 397 10.55 -23.01 6.53
CA LEU A 397 9.56 -23.29 5.47
C LEU A 397 9.61 -24.76 4.99
N THR A 398 10.79 -25.38 5.04
CA THR A 398 11.00 -26.79 4.71
C THR A 398 10.23 -27.77 5.60
N THR A 399 9.79 -27.34 6.78
CA THR A 399 8.98 -28.12 7.72
C THR A 399 7.51 -28.18 7.28
N TYR A 400 7.05 -27.17 6.52
CA TYR A 400 5.67 -27.08 6.06
C TYR A 400 5.50 -27.91 4.78
N ARG A 401 4.91 -29.11 4.91
CA ARG A 401 4.71 -30.06 3.79
C ARG A 401 3.34 -29.96 3.11
N PHE A 402 2.44 -29.09 3.59
CA PHE A 402 1.12 -28.98 3.01
C PHE A 402 1.13 -28.11 1.73
N ALA A 403 0.50 -28.63 0.68
CA ALA A 403 0.42 -27.93 -0.58
C ALA A 403 -0.56 -26.73 -0.50
N VAL A 404 -1.70 -26.91 0.17
CA VAL A 404 -2.76 -25.92 0.33
C VAL A 404 -3.20 -25.85 1.78
N GLY A 405 -3.19 -24.64 2.35
CA GLY A 405 -3.74 -24.34 3.66
C GLY A 405 -5.25 -24.10 3.57
N TYR A 406 -6.05 -25.16 3.55
CA TYR A 406 -7.50 -25.08 3.40
C TYR A 406 -8.19 -24.14 4.40
N PRO A 407 -7.78 -24.07 5.70
CA PRO A 407 -8.32 -23.08 6.63
C PRO A 407 -8.11 -21.64 6.16
N ALA A 408 -6.91 -21.34 5.66
CA ALA A 408 -6.55 -20.00 5.20
C ALA A 408 -7.31 -19.64 3.92
N VAL A 409 -7.36 -20.55 2.93
CA VAL A 409 -8.07 -20.33 1.67
C VAL A 409 -9.58 -20.19 1.91
N GLY A 410 -10.17 -21.02 2.76
CA GLY A 410 -11.59 -20.95 3.11
C GLY A 410 -11.95 -19.65 3.84
N ALA A 411 -11.13 -19.24 4.82
CA ALA A 411 -11.34 -17.98 5.53
C ALA A 411 -11.17 -16.76 4.60
N TRP A 412 -10.17 -16.79 3.72
CA TRP A 412 -9.98 -15.77 2.69
C TRP A 412 -11.19 -15.65 1.76
N ALA A 413 -11.69 -16.76 1.22
CA ALA A 413 -12.83 -16.76 0.32
C ALA A 413 -14.10 -16.20 0.96
N LEU A 414 -14.40 -16.61 2.20
CA LEU A 414 -15.54 -16.08 2.97
C LEU A 414 -15.36 -14.60 3.32
N GLY A 415 -14.15 -14.19 3.69
CA GLY A 415 -13.84 -12.78 3.95
C GLY A 415 -13.96 -11.91 2.70
N SER A 416 -13.46 -12.38 1.55
CA SER A 416 -13.60 -11.67 0.27
C SER A 416 -15.07 -11.55 -0.16
N LEU A 417 -15.86 -12.62 0.01
CA LEU A 417 -17.30 -12.58 -0.22
C LEU A 417 -17.99 -11.59 0.72
N THR A 418 -17.61 -11.56 2.01
CA THR A 418 -18.13 -10.60 2.98
C THR A 418 -17.82 -9.17 2.55
N ALA A 419 -16.57 -8.89 2.13
CA ALA A 419 -16.20 -7.56 1.64
C ALA A 419 -17.06 -7.15 0.44
N TRP A 420 -17.24 -8.05 -0.53
CA TRP A 420 -18.04 -7.79 -1.72
C TRP A 420 -19.52 -7.52 -1.37
N ILE A 421 -20.11 -8.32 -0.49
CA ILE A 421 -21.50 -8.13 -0.04
C ILE A 421 -21.68 -6.75 0.62
N PHE A 422 -20.77 -6.36 1.52
CA PHE A 422 -20.85 -5.09 2.24
C PHE A 422 -20.40 -3.88 1.41
N ALA A 423 -19.63 -4.08 0.36
CA ALA A 423 -19.28 -3.01 -0.57
C ALA A 423 -20.44 -2.66 -1.53
N TYR A 424 -21.24 -3.65 -1.98
CA TYR A 424 -22.17 -3.46 -3.08
C TYR A 424 -23.65 -3.73 -2.74
N HIS A 425 -23.94 -4.49 -1.69
CA HIS A 425 -25.31 -4.97 -1.43
C HIS A 425 -25.86 -4.62 -0.05
N LEU A 426 -25.02 -4.56 0.96
CA LEU A 426 -25.43 -4.30 2.35
C LEU A 426 -24.61 -3.16 2.95
N LEU A 427 -25.24 -2.41 3.86
CA LEU A 427 -24.54 -1.36 4.59
C LEU A 427 -23.94 -1.92 5.88
N SER A 428 -22.61 -1.81 6.03
CA SER A 428 -21.94 -2.05 7.31
C SER A 428 -21.74 -0.76 8.09
N PRO A 429 -22.00 -0.72 9.40
CA PRO A 429 -21.74 0.47 10.21
C PRO A 429 -20.25 0.83 10.32
N ILE A 430 -19.34 -0.14 10.13
CA ILE A 430 -17.90 0.02 10.27
C ILE A 430 -17.13 -0.11 8.94
N GLY A 431 -17.87 -0.08 7.81
CA GLY A 431 -17.29 -0.26 6.47
C GLY A 431 -17.11 -1.73 6.06
N ALA A 432 -16.99 -1.95 4.76
CA ALA A 432 -16.87 -3.29 4.18
C ALA A 432 -15.51 -3.94 4.54
N THR A 433 -14.43 -3.17 4.49
CA THR A 433 -13.07 -3.63 4.74
C THR A 433 -12.86 -4.09 6.19
N MET A 434 -13.31 -3.31 7.17
CA MET A 434 -13.18 -3.69 8.59
C MET A 434 -14.06 -4.89 8.93
N THR A 435 -15.28 -4.95 8.40
CA THR A 435 -16.17 -6.11 8.56
C THR A 435 -15.55 -7.38 8.01
N SER A 436 -14.99 -7.31 6.82
CA SER A 436 -14.26 -8.41 6.19
C SER A 436 -13.07 -8.88 7.03
N PHE A 437 -12.27 -7.95 7.56
CA PHE A 437 -11.13 -8.28 8.41
C PHE A 437 -11.56 -9.09 9.64
N LEU A 438 -12.59 -8.63 10.36
CA LEU A 438 -13.09 -9.29 11.57
C LEU A 438 -13.70 -10.66 11.27
N VAL A 439 -14.55 -10.75 10.24
CA VAL A 439 -15.14 -12.03 9.82
C VAL A 439 -14.06 -13.03 9.43
N THR A 440 -13.09 -12.62 8.62
CA THR A 440 -11.98 -13.49 8.21
C THR A 440 -11.18 -13.99 9.41
N ALA A 441 -10.84 -13.09 10.33
CA ALA A 441 -10.09 -13.45 11.54
C ALA A 441 -10.82 -14.49 12.38
N ILE A 442 -12.13 -14.28 12.63
CA ILE A 442 -12.97 -15.21 13.38
C ILE A 442 -13.07 -16.57 12.67
N VAL A 443 -13.40 -16.56 11.38
CA VAL A 443 -13.56 -17.78 10.57
C VAL A 443 -12.25 -18.57 10.53
N TYR A 444 -11.12 -17.89 10.31
CA TYR A 444 -9.82 -18.55 10.30
C TYR A 444 -9.52 -19.28 11.62
N LEU A 445 -9.68 -18.59 12.75
CA LEU A 445 -9.42 -19.15 14.07
C LEU A 445 -10.35 -20.33 14.40
N VAL A 446 -11.62 -20.24 14.00
CA VAL A 446 -12.59 -21.34 14.20
C VAL A 446 -12.21 -22.56 13.36
N ILE A 447 -11.96 -22.37 12.06
CA ILE A 447 -11.63 -23.49 11.17
C ILE A 447 -10.29 -24.14 11.59
N ASP A 448 -9.28 -23.36 11.94
CA ASP A 448 -7.99 -23.89 12.38
C ASP A 448 -8.12 -24.70 13.67
N LYS A 449 -8.91 -24.21 14.65
CA LYS A 449 -9.19 -24.93 15.89
C LYS A 449 -9.88 -26.27 15.62
N VAL A 450 -10.90 -26.30 14.75
CA VAL A 450 -11.60 -27.55 14.39
C VAL A 450 -10.68 -28.51 13.65
N ALA A 451 -9.85 -28.00 12.74
CA ALA A 451 -8.90 -28.82 12.00
C ALA A 451 -7.79 -29.40 12.91
N SER A 452 -7.33 -28.66 13.91
CA SER A 452 -6.33 -29.15 14.88
C SER A 452 -6.89 -30.24 15.82
N THR A 453 -8.15 -30.10 16.26
CA THR A 453 -8.83 -31.12 17.12
C THR A 453 -9.05 -32.44 16.38
N ARG A 454 -9.17 -32.44 15.06
CA ARG A 454 -9.31 -33.66 14.25
C ARG A 454 -7.97 -34.37 13.97
N ARG A 455 -6.84 -33.72 14.23
CA ARG A 455 -5.48 -34.28 14.03
C ARG A 455 -4.84 -34.79 15.31
N SER A 456 -5.40 -34.43 16.47
CA SER A 456 -5.07 -34.98 17.80
C SER A 456 -5.89 -36.26 18.06
#